data_1bd6bce0760cf6a6d0b23adf83ed43bc
#
_entry.id   1bd6bce0760cf6a6d0b23adf83ed43bc
#
_cell.length_a   1.000
_cell.length_b   1.000
_cell.length_c   1.000
_cell.angle_alpha   90.00
_cell.angle_beta   90.00
_cell.angle_gamma   90.00
#
_symmetry.space_group_name_H-M   'P 1'
#
loop_
_entity.id
_entity.type
_entity.pdbx_description
1 polymer ?
#
loop_
_entity_poly.entity_id
_entity_poly.type
_entity_poly.pdbx_seq_one_letter_code
_entity_poly.pdbx_strand_id
1 'polypeptide(L)'
;MEGIELLTADGNLLTIPRGNYFFEEDGCPLPDGGFLSCRPLPCKKERIPLLPYKGMDLIDLFAGSEGTLGILLSLNLRVIPIPPACWSLIFFFSDEKEALAFAGKLKTLPAGAGEILCAEFFDPLSLSLFREAKEEQTSLAPLPDPPSGATCAILLEAASHSEEAMEEFLFSLLEISEQSDEERTWASDSAIDKERFRSMRHCVPEKINQHIHAAQNKDPRIHKLALDLSGPPDQYEDYYDLYQKTLCECEVRGTICGHILENRLHVNFLPKDYGEFERAADAASRLSDEIIKLGGCPCAENGIGKIKRPLLKKYLTAKEQALQQTIKDFFDPHHKLGAGNIL
;
A
#
# COMPACT_ATOMS: atom_id res chain seq x y z
N MET A 1 2.50 8.46 14.94
CA MET A 1 3.61 9.36 15.39
C MET A 1 3.20 10.06 16.67
N GLU A 2 4.07 10.07 17.67
CA GLU A 2 3.84 10.75 18.97
C GLU A 2 4.65 12.05 19.10
N GLY A 3 5.68 12.21 18.26
CA GLY A 3 6.48 13.42 18.19
C GLY A 3 7.45 13.36 17.03
N ILE A 4 7.83 14.52 16.51
CA ILE A 4 8.89 14.68 15.48
C ILE A 4 9.80 15.84 15.84
N GLU A 5 11.05 15.73 15.44
CA GLU A 5 11.97 16.86 15.29
C GLU A 5 12.34 17.00 13.82
N LEU A 6 12.21 18.20 13.33
CA LEU A 6 12.45 18.46 11.93
C LEU A 6 13.28 19.75 11.76
N LEU A 7 14.16 19.73 10.77
CA LEU A 7 14.88 20.92 10.32
C LEU A 7 14.10 21.59 9.19
N THR A 8 13.72 22.84 9.36
CA THR A 8 13.02 23.62 8.33
C THR A 8 13.96 24.04 7.19
N ALA A 9 13.41 24.51 6.08
CA ALA A 9 14.20 25.02 4.94
C ALA A 9 15.11 26.19 5.30
N ASP A 10 14.79 26.96 6.34
CA ASP A 10 15.55 28.10 6.84
C ASP A 10 16.60 27.71 7.90
N GLY A 11 16.72 26.41 8.21
CA GLY A 11 17.70 25.88 9.16
C GLY A 11 17.27 25.94 10.62
N ASN A 12 16.00 26.22 10.91
CA ASN A 12 15.47 26.21 12.26
C ASN A 12 15.03 24.81 12.67
N LEU A 13 15.23 24.48 13.95
CA LEU A 13 14.72 23.24 14.55
C LEU A 13 13.29 23.43 15.00
N LEU A 14 12.39 22.56 14.56
CA LEU A 14 10.99 22.52 14.97
C LEU A 14 10.68 21.19 15.64
N THR A 15 10.24 21.23 16.90
CA THR A 15 9.82 20.04 17.66
C THR A 15 8.31 20.04 17.82
N ILE A 16 7.65 19.03 17.27
CA ILE A 16 6.19 18.93 17.25
C ILE A 16 5.76 17.68 18.03
N PRO A 17 5.30 17.83 19.29
CA PRO A 17 4.65 16.75 20.01
C PRO A 17 3.20 16.59 19.55
N ARG A 18 2.68 15.37 19.56
CA ARG A 18 1.26 15.09 19.27
C ARG A 18 0.36 15.70 20.33
N GLY A 19 -0.81 16.15 19.90
CA GLY A 19 -1.90 16.59 20.78
C GLY A 19 -1.82 18.06 21.23
N ASN A 20 -0.88 18.84 20.70
CA ASN A 20 -0.69 20.22 21.13
C ASN A 20 -1.08 21.29 20.10
N TYR A 21 -1.04 20.96 18.82
CA TYR A 21 -1.23 21.92 17.74
C TYR A 21 -2.23 21.38 16.73
N PHE A 22 -3.37 22.04 16.58
CA PHE A 22 -4.45 21.58 15.72
C PHE A 22 -4.82 22.63 14.66
N PHE A 23 -5.22 22.16 13.50
CA PHE A 23 -5.78 23.01 12.45
C PHE A 23 -7.19 23.45 12.81
N GLU A 24 -7.38 24.77 12.93
CA GLU A 24 -8.65 25.45 13.11
C GLU A 24 -9.10 26.11 11.79
N GLU A 25 -10.16 26.93 11.82
CA GLU A 25 -10.77 27.49 10.59
C GLU A 25 -9.85 28.35 9.74
N ASP A 26 -8.90 29.05 10.37
CA ASP A 26 -7.98 30.02 9.79
C ASP A 26 -6.51 29.57 9.73
N GLY A 27 -6.20 28.37 10.25
CA GLY A 27 -4.85 27.81 10.22
C GLY A 27 -4.48 26.98 11.42
N CYS A 28 -3.17 26.95 11.74
CA CYS A 28 -2.62 26.16 12.83
C CYS A 28 -1.51 26.94 13.55
N PRO A 29 -1.52 27.03 14.91
CA PRO A 29 -0.40 27.55 15.66
C PRO A 29 0.81 26.61 15.56
N LEU A 30 2.02 27.18 15.67
CA LEU A 30 3.27 26.41 15.61
C LEU A 30 4.01 26.43 16.95
N PRO A 31 4.89 25.42 17.20
CA PRO A 31 5.66 25.33 18.45
C PRO A 31 6.56 26.54 18.74
N ASP A 32 7.05 27.21 17.72
CA ASP A 32 7.92 28.40 17.82
C ASP A 32 7.17 29.71 18.05
N GLY A 33 5.85 29.64 18.22
CA GLY A 33 4.97 30.81 18.36
C GLY A 33 4.50 31.40 17.02
N GLY A 34 4.90 30.82 15.90
CA GLY A 34 4.40 31.15 14.58
C GLY A 34 2.96 30.70 14.36
N PHE A 35 2.39 31.09 13.21
CA PHE A 35 1.05 30.68 12.81
C PHE A 35 1.00 30.37 11.32
N LEU A 36 0.65 29.14 10.97
CA LEU A 36 0.41 28.72 9.58
C LEU A 36 -0.99 29.14 9.16
N SER A 37 -1.10 30.28 8.50
CA SER A 37 -2.38 30.79 7.98
C SER A 37 -2.80 30.03 6.74
N CYS A 38 -3.89 29.27 6.80
CA CYS A 38 -4.49 28.57 5.69
C CYS A 38 -5.96 28.30 5.99
N ARG A 39 -6.73 27.88 4.98
CA ARG A 39 -8.11 27.43 5.17
C ARG A 39 -8.17 25.91 4.99
N PRO A 40 -8.13 25.13 6.08
CA PRO A 40 -8.16 23.67 6.02
C PRO A 40 -9.45 23.16 5.37
N LEU A 41 -9.41 21.91 4.90
CA LEU A 41 -10.61 21.23 4.42
C LEU A 41 -11.61 21.00 5.57
N PRO A 42 -12.92 20.92 5.31
CA PRO A 42 -13.92 20.63 6.34
C PRO A 42 -13.78 19.20 6.89
N CYS A 43 -13.27 18.26 6.09
CA CYS A 43 -13.05 16.87 6.47
C CYS A 43 -11.79 16.32 5.82
N LYS A 44 -11.30 15.21 6.36
CA LYS A 44 -10.13 14.50 5.87
C LYS A 44 -10.35 14.00 4.44
N LYS A 45 -9.36 14.22 3.59
CA LYS A 45 -9.24 13.56 2.30
C LYS A 45 -8.20 12.44 2.47
N GLU A 46 -8.68 11.21 2.41
CA GLU A 46 -7.85 10.05 2.71
C GLU A 46 -6.61 9.97 1.81
N ARG A 47 -5.47 9.67 2.42
CA ARG A 47 -4.19 9.33 1.77
C ARG A 47 -3.58 10.39 0.86
N ILE A 48 -4.09 11.63 0.90
CA ILE A 48 -3.50 12.72 0.14
C ILE A 48 -2.64 13.57 1.08
N PRO A 49 -1.34 13.71 0.80
CA PRO A 49 -0.44 14.50 1.62
C PRO A 49 -0.69 16.01 1.47
N LEU A 50 -0.25 16.78 2.44
CA LEU A 50 -0.26 18.25 2.44
C LEU A 50 -1.68 18.86 2.31
N LEU A 51 -2.71 18.13 2.74
CA LEU A 51 -4.07 18.62 2.78
C LEU A 51 -4.61 18.61 4.22
N PRO A 52 -4.35 19.67 4.99
CA PRO A 52 -4.89 19.75 6.35
C PRO A 52 -6.40 19.88 6.33
N TYR A 53 -7.04 19.32 7.35
CA TYR A 53 -8.47 19.45 7.62
C TYR A 53 -8.69 19.96 9.05
N LYS A 54 -9.87 20.52 9.28
CA LYS A 54 -10.23 21.05 10.61
C LYS A 54 -10.14 19.96 11.69
N GLY A 55 -9.42 20.23 12.76
CA GLY A 55 -9.15 19.30 13.85
C GLY A 55 -7.98 18.35 13.62
N MET A 56 -7.28 18.43 12.49
CA MET A 56 -6.06 17.65 12.23
C MET A 56 -4.93 18.13 13.14
N ASP A 57 -4.20 17.20 13.73
CA ASP A 57 -2.97 17.52 14.46
C ASP A 57 -1.85 17.91 13.47
N LEU A 58 -1.10 18.96 13.80
CA LEU A 58 0.00 19.48 12.96
C LEU A 58 1.02 18.39 12.57
N ILE A 59 1.32 17.46 13.48
CA ILE A 59 2.27 16.38 13.22
C ILE A 59 1.85 15.52 12.02
N ASP A 60 0.55 15.34 11.78
CA ASP A 60 0.03 14.50 10.71
C ASP A 60 0.23 15.14 9.32
N LEU A 61 0.47 16.47 9.25
CA LEU A 61 0.83 17.14 8.01
C LEU A 61 2.15 16.65 7.41
N PHE A 62 3.07 16.19 8.26
CA PHE A 62 4.39 15.71 7.85
C PHE A 62 4.38 14.25 7.40
N ALA A 63 3.32 13.49 7.74
CA ALA A 63 3.15 12.14 7.23
C ALA A 63 2.88 12.17 5.72
N GLY A 64 3.73 11.49 4.95
CA GLY A 64 3.64 11.48 3.50
C GLY A 64 4.12 12.76 2.81
N SER A 65 4.73 13.70 3.51
CA SER A 65 5.25 14.95 2.93
C SER A 65 6.44 14.78 1.97
N GLU A 66 7.03 13.60 1.91
CA GLU A 66 8.11 13.22 0.98
C GLU A 66 9.30 14.20 0.98
N GLY A 67 9.64 14.72 2.15
CA GLY A 67 10.74 15.67 2.32
C GLY A 67 10.50 17.05 1.69
N THR A 68 9.24 17.43 1.41
CA THR A 68 8.91 18.72 0.82
C THR A 68 8.74 19.85 1.85
N LEU A 69 8.52 19.52 3.13
CA LEU A 69 8.26 20.51 4.19
C LEU A 69 9.41 20.65 5.19
N GLY A 70 10.36 19.75 5.19
CA GLY A 70 11.49 19.76 6.12
C GLY A 70 12.28 18.48 6.05
N ILE A 71 13.39 18.43 6.80
CA ILE A 71 14.22 17.24 6.97
C ILE A 71 13.93 16.65 8.34
N LEU A 72 13.35 15.47 8.38
CA LEU A 72 13.04 14.76 9.61
C LEU A 72 14.33 14.27 10.28
N LEU A 73 14.58 14.70 11.52
CA LEU A 73 15.79 14.36 12.28
C LEU A 73 15.52 13.24 13.28
N SER A 74 14.38 13.30 13.98
CA SER A 74 13.97 12.26 14.93
C SER A 74 12.45 12.05 14.89
N LEU A 75 12.03 10.84 15.29
CA LEU A 75 10.66 10.38 15.23
C LEU A 75 10.34 9.52 16.45
N ASN A 76 9.32 9.95 17.21
CA ASN A 76 8.74 9.15 18.29
C ASN A 76 7.54 8.37 17.75
N LEU A 77 7.63 7.05 17.76
CA LEU A 77 6.56 6.16 17.30
C LEU A 77 5.87 5.51 18.49
N ARG A 78 4.54 5.44 18.41
CA ARG A 78 3.78 4.54 19.27
C ARG A 78 4.05 3.11 18.84
N VAL A 79 4.37 2.26 19.79
CA VAL A 79 4.54 0.82 19.59
C VAL A 79 3.43 0.07 20.33
N ILE A 80 3.15 -1.14 19.89
CA ILE A 80 2.25 -2.07 20.57
C ILE A 80 3.06 -3.21 21.18
N PRO A 81 2.64 -3.83 22.28
CA PRO A 81 3.23 -5.08 22.75
C PRO A 81 3.17 -6.15 21.67
N ILE A 82 4.18 -7.00 21.60
CA ILE A 82 4.14 -8.19 20.73
C ILE A 82 3.01 -9.08 21.24
N PRO A 83 2.04 -9.45 20.40
CA PRO A 83 0.97 -10.36 20.82
C PRO A 83 1.54 -11.72 21.28
N PRO A 84 0.96 -12.34 22.31
CA PRO A 84 1.44 -13.62 22.84
C PRO A 84 1.47 -14.75 21.80
N ALA A 85 0.45 -14.82 20.96
CA ALA A 85 0.35 -15.77 19.85
C ALA A 85 0.29 -15.04 18.53
N CYS A 86 1.19 -15.39 17.60
CA CYS A 86 1.25 -14.85 16.26
C CYS A 86 1.54 -15.96 15.26
N TRP A 87 0.71 -16.07 14.24
CA TRP A 87 0.86 -17.04 13.17
C TRP A 87 0.91 -16.37 11.81
N SER A 88 1.67 -16.96 10.90
CA SER A 88 1.59 -16.63 9.48
C SER A 88 1.00 -17.83 8.73
N LEU A 89 0.05 -17.54 7.85
CA LEU A 89 -0.66 -18.54 7.07
C LEU A 89 -0.64 -18.15 5.59
N ILE A 90 -0.64 -19.15 4.71
CA ILE A 90 -0.83 -18.94 3.27
C ILE A 90 -1.91 -19.90 2.80
N PHE A 91 -3.00 -19.35 2.31
CA PHE A 91 -4.09 -20.08 1.69
C PHE A 91 -3.93 -20.04 0.17
N PHE A 92 -3.93 -21.21 -0.47
CA PHE A 92 -3.79 -21.33 -1.92
C PHE A 92 -5.12 -21.69 -2.55
N PHE A 93 -5.48 -21.04 -3.65
CA PHE A 93 -6.76 -21.22 -4.33
C PHE A 93 -6.54 -21.65 -5.79
N SER A 94 -7.54 -22.33 -6.35
CA SER A 94 -7.53 -22.79 -7.73
C SER A 94 -7.96 -21.72 -8.73
N ASP A 95 -8.69 -20.70 -8.26
CA ASP A 95 -9.02 -19.50 -9.02
C ASP A 95 -9.18 -18.26 -8.12
N GLU A 96 -9.20 -17.08 -8.75
CA GLU A 96 -9.27 -15.82 -8.06
C GLU A 96 -10.62 -15.57 -7.40
N LYS A 97 -11.70 -16.13 -7.89
CA LYS A 97 -13.05 -15.95 -7.32
C LYS A 97 -13.15 -16.63 -5.95
N GLU A 98 -12.56 -17.82 -5.83
CA GLU A 98 -12.47 -18.50 -4.52
C GLU A 98 -11.67 -17.67 -3.52
N ALA A 99 -10.52 -17.09 -3.96
CA ALA A 99 -9.70 -16.24 -3.10
C ALA A 99 -10.42 -14.95 -2.69
N LEU A 100 -11.12 -14.29 -3.63
CA LEU A 100 -11.92 -13.09 -3.34
C LEU A 100 -13.08 -13.41 -2.40
N ALA A 101 -13.79 -14.52 -2.61
CA ALA A 101 -14.85 -14.96 -1.72
C ALA A 101 -14.33 -15.24 -0.30
N PHE A 102 -13.16 -15.89 -0.18
CA PHE A 102 -12.49 -16.06 1.11
C PHE A 102 -12.16 -14.72 1.78
N ALA A 103 -11.61 -13.75 1.03
CA ALA A 103 -11.34 -12.40 1.55
C ALA A 103 -12.62 -11.72 2.08
N GLY A 104 -13.76 -11.92 1.42
CA GLY A 104 -15.06 -11.46 1.91
C GLY A 104 -15.46 -12.08 3.23
N LYS A 105 -15.28 -13.40 3.38
CA LYS A 105 -15.58 -14.13 4.63
C LYS A 105 -14.67 -13.68 5.77
N LEU A 106 -13.39 -13.38 5.52
CA LEU A 106 -12.47 -12.86 6.54
C LEU A 106 -12.99 -11.59 7.22
N LYS A 107 -13.69 -10.72 6.49
CA LYS A 107 -14.30 -9.48 7.04
C LYS A 107 -15.48 -9.75 7.96
N THR A 108 -16.08 -10.93 7.89
CA THR A 108 -17.26 -11.30 8.68
C THR A 108 -16.91 -12.12 9.92
N LEU A 109 -15.64 -12.41 10.14
CA LEU A 109 -15.20 -13.13 11.34
C LEU A 109 -15.58 -12.37 12.61
N PRO A 110 -16.11 -13.08 13.62
CA PRO A 110 -16.47 -12.43 14.88
C PRO A 110 -15.23 -11.90 15.59
N ALA A 111 -15.34 -10.69 16.15
CA ALA A 111 -14.30 -10.14 17.00
C ALA A 111 -14.15 -11.00 18.28
N GLY A 112 -12.92 -11.33 18.66
CA GLY A 112 -12.68 -11.88 19.99
C GLY A 112 -11.70 -13.05 20.09
N ALA A 113 -11.66 -13.99 19.13
CA ALA A 113 -10.71 -15.10 19.17
C ALA A 113 -9.31 -14.69 18.66
N GLY A 114 -9.27 -13.85 17.63
CA GLY A 114 -8.02 -13.37 17.05
C GLY A 114 -8.23 -12.14 16.17
N GLU A 115 -7.13 -11.58 15.69
CA GLU A 115 -7.06 -10.42 14.82
C GLU A 115 -6.22 -10.73 13.59
N ILE A 116 -6.67 -10.31 12.40
CA ILE A 116 -5.89 -10.35 11.17
C ILE A 116 -5.09 -9.06 11.10
N LEU A 117 -3.76 -9.17 11.22
CA LEU A 117 -2.84 -8.05 11.14
C LEU A 117 -2.52 -7.65 9.69
N CYS A 118 -2.54 -8.63 8.79
CA CYS A 118 -2.24 -8.43 7.37
C CYS A 118 -2.95 -9.50 6.54
N ALA A 119 -3.47 -9.12 5.38
CA ALA A 119 -4.01 -10.03 4.37
C ALA A 119 -3.52 -9.60 2.98
N GLU A 120 -2.54 -10.33 2.44
CA GLU A 120 -1.88 -10.03 1.17
C GLU A 120 -2.34 -11.00 0.10
N PHE A 121 -2.95 -10.47 -0.94
CA PHE A 121 -3.39 -11.25 -2.11
C PHE A 121 -2.31 -11.33 -3.18
N PHE A 122 -2.16 -12.50 -3.80
CA PHE A 122 -1.28 -12.78 -4.92
C PHE A 122 -2.09 -13.37 -6.07
N ASP A 123 -2.15 -12.68 -7.19
CA ASP A 123 -2.78 -13.12 -8.43
C ASP A 123 -1.97 -14.25 -9.12
N PRO A 124 -2.48 -14.86 -10.21
CA PRO A 124 -1.79 -15.95 -10.89
C PRO A 124 -0.37 -15.60 -11.36
N LEU A 125 -0.15 -14.39 -11.85
CA LEU A 125 1.17 -13.98 -12.27
C LEU A 125 2.11 -13.77 -11.08
N SER A 126 1.63 -13.19 -10.00
CA SER A 126 2.41 -13.02 -8.76
C SER A 126 2.85 -14.37 -8.20
N LEU A 127 1.96 -15.37 -8.18
CA LEU A 127 2.32 -16.72 -7.73
C LEU A 127 3.31 -17.41 -8.69
N SER A 128 3.22 -17.15 -9.99
CA SER A 128 4.20 -17.61 -10.98
C SER A 128 5.57 -16.98 -10.76
N LEU A 129 5.63 -15.67 -10.46
CA LEU A 129 6.87 -14.98 -10.12
C LEU A 129 7.51 -15.49 -8.81
N PHE A 130 6.68 -15.89 -7.84
CA PHE A 130 7.19 -16.57 -6.64
C PHE A 130 7.85 -17.91 -6.99
N ARG A 131 7.22 -18.74 -7.85
CA ARG A 131 7.83 -20.01 -8.29
C ARG A 131 9.18 -19.76 -9.00
N GLU A 132 9.24 -18.76 -9.87
CA GLU A 132 10.48 -18.35 -10.54
C GLU A 132 11.55 -17.88 -9.51
N ALA A 133 11.16 -17.06 -8.53
CA ALA A 133 12.06 -16.60 -7.47
C ALA A 133 12.59 -17.75 -6.62
N LYS A 134 11.75 -18.75 -6.32
CA LYS A 134 12.12 -19.91 -5.51
C LYS A 134 13.20 -20.77 -6.18
N GLU A 135 13.19 -20.88 -7.51
CA GLU A 135 14.24 -21.59 -8.25
C GLU A 135 15.61 -20.88 -8.18
N GLU A 136 15.62 -19.57 -8.01
CA GLU A 136 16.84 -18.76 -8.03
C GLU A 136 17.37 -18.40 -6.65
N GLN A 137 16.50 -18.30 -5.63
CA GLN A 137 16.85 -17.77 -4.31
C GLN A 137 16.95 -18.89 -3.27
N THR A 138 18.16 -19.06 -2.70
CA THR A 138 18.41 -20.06 -1.64
C THR A 138 17.60 -19.83 -0.36
N SER A 139 17.22 -18.59 -0.07
CA SER A 139 16.36 -18.23 1.08
C SER A 139 14.94 -18.78 0.97
N LEU A 140 14.43 -18.95 -0.25
CA LEU A 140 13.11 -19.49 -0.55
C LEU A 140 13.10 -21.01 -0.79
N ALA A 141 14.26 -21.61 -1.07
CA ALA A 141 14.40 -23.03 -1.36
C ALA A 141 13.82 -23.96 -0.29
N PRO A 142 13.88 -23.64 1.04
CA PRO A 142 13.28 -24.49 2.08
C PRO A 142 11.75 -24.47 2.14
N LEU A 143 11.09 -23.50 1.50
CA LEU A 143 9.62 -23.49 1.40
C LEU A 143 9.16 -24.67 0.51
N PRO A 144 8.03 -25.31 0.80
CA PRO A 144 7.45 -26.29 -0.11
C PRO A 144 7.06 -25.62 -1.44
N ASP A 145 6.76 -26.39 -2.46
CA ASP A 145 6.17 -25.85 -3.68
C ASP A 145 4.70 -25.54 -3.44
N PRO A 146 4.18 -24.44 -4.03
CA PRO A 146 2.74 -24.22 -3.99
C PRO A 146 1.97 -25.44 -4.51
N PRO A 147 0.84 -25.78 -3.87
CA PRO A 147 0.06 -26.97 -4.22
C PRO A 147 -0.24 -27.06 -5.73
N SER A 148 -0.35 -28.27 -6.24
CA SER A 148 -0.72 -28.51 -7.64
C SER A 148 -2.09 -27.89 -7.93
N GLY A 149 -2.18 -27.15 -9.04
CA GLY A 149 -3.41 -26.45 -9.43
C GLY A 149 -3.68 -25.14 -8.67
N ALA A 150 -2.82 -24.73 -7.73
CA ALA A 150 -2.91 -23.40 -7.15
C ALA A 150 -2.52 -22.31 -8.16
N THR A 151 -3.41 -21.37 -8.39
CA THR A 151 -3.20 -20.23 -9.29
C THR A 151 -2.99 -18.92 -8.54
N CYS A 152 -3.60 -18.75 -7.36
CA CYS A 152 -3.48 -17.55 -6.55
C CYS A 152 -3.36 -17.91 -5.05
N ALA A 153 -3.04 -16.93 -4.21
CA ALA A 153 -2.86 -17.14 -2.78
C ALA A 153 -3.24 -15.91 -1.95
N ILE A 154 -3.59 -16.13 -0.68
CA ILE A 154 -3.71 -15.08 0.32
C ILE A 154 -2.79 -15.44 1.49
N LEU A 155 -1.82 -14.56 1.77
CA LEU A 155 -0.99 -14.61 2.97
C LEU A 155 -1.67 -13.81 4.07
N LEU A 156 -1.85 -14.44 5.24
CA LEU A 156 -2.37 -13.83 6.44
C LEU A 156 -1.29 -13.76 7.52
N GLU A 157 -1.23 -12.65 8.23
CA GLU A 157 -0.60 -12.57 9.55
C GLU A 157 -1.72 -12.42 10.58
N ALA A 158 -1.78 -13.34 11.52
CA ALA A 158 -2.80 -13.42 12.57
C ALA A 158 -2.18 -13.30 13.95
N ALA A 159 -2.89 -12.66 14.87
CA ALA A 159 -2.48 -12.51 16.26
C ALA A 159 -3.63 -12.81 17.21
N SER A 160 -3.29 -13.29 18.43
CA SER A 160 -4.26 -13.52 19.49
C SER A 160 -3.64 -13.24 20.86
N HIS A 161 -4.50 -13.16 21.86
CA HIS A 161 -4.12 -12.89 23.25
C HIS A 161 -3.64 -14.15 24.00
N SER A 162 -3.87 -15.36 23.46
CA SER A 162 -3.35 -16.63 23.97
C SER A 162 -3.21 -17.67 22.85
N GLU A 163 -2.47 -18.75 23.09
CA GLU A 163 -2.35 -19.87 22.15
C GLU A 163 -3.68 -20.59 21.95
N GLU A 164 -4.46 -20.80 23.02
CA GLU A 164 -5.76 -21.46 22.94
C GLU A 164 -6.74 -20.65 22.05
N ALA A 165 -6.79 -19.32 22.24
CA ALA A 165 -7.63 -18.46 21.40
C ALA A 165 -7.12 -18.41 19.96
N MET A 166 -5.82 -18.56 19.74
CA MET A 166 -5.25 -18.66 18.39
C MET A 166 -5.68 -19.97 17.73
N GLU A 167 -5.66 -21.10 18.42
CA GLU A 167 -6.14 -22.38 17.88
C GLU A 167 -7.60 -22.28 17.43
N GLU A 168 -8.48 -21.71 18.26
CA GLU A 168 -9.89 -21.47 17.90
C GLU A 168 -10.00 -20.57 16.66
N PHE A 169 -9.16 -19.53 16.57
CA PHE A 169 -9.15 -18.63 15.42
C PHE A 169 -8.67 -19.33 14.15
N LEU A 170 -7.62 -20.16 14.24
CA LEU A 170 -7.12 -20.95 13.12
C LEU A 170 -8.19 -21.94 12.60
N PHE A 171 -8.92 -22.60 13.48
CA PHE A 171 -10.06 -23.45 13.07
C PHE A 171 -11.12 -22.64 12.33
N SER A 172 -11.46 -21.45 12.81
CA SER A 172 -12.41 -20.57 12.12
C SER A 172 -11.93 -20.14 10.74
N LEU A 173 -10.63 -19.84 10.58
CA LEU A 173 -10.02 -19.51 9.28
C LEU A 173 -10.07 -20.68 8.31
N LEU A 174 -9.77 -21.90 8.78
CA LEU A 174 -9.84 -23.12 7.97
C LEU A 174 -11.29 -23.42 7.56
N GLU A 175 -12.25 -23.29 8.47
CA GLU A 175 -13.67 -23.51 8.18
C GLU A 175 -14.18 -22.57 7.07
N ILE A 176 -13.91 -21.26 7.18
CA ILE A 176 -14.36 -20.30 6.17
C ILE A 176 -13.62 -20.41 4.85
N SER A 177 -12.42 -21.00 4.82
CA SER A 177 -11.68 -21.24 3.58
C SER A 177 -12.35 -22.30 2.69
N GLU A 178 -13.21 -23.15 3.27
CA GLU A 178 -13.89 -24.28 2.61
C GLU A 178 -12.91 -25.25 1.91
N GLN A 179 -11.62 -25.20 2.30
CA GLN A 179 -10.61 -26.09 1.75
C GLN A 179 -10.62 -27.44 2.47
N SER A 180 -10.95 -28.48 1.74
CA SER A 180 -10.91 -29.86 2.26
C SER A 180 -9.52 -30.49 2.21
N ASP A 181 -8.58 -29.84 1.54
CA ASP A 181 -7.22 -30.33 1.30
C ASP A 181 -6.24 -29.53 2.17
N GLU A 182 -5.69 -30.20 3.19
CA GLU A 182 -4.72 -29.62 4.12
C GLU A 182 -3.44 -29.15 3.40
N GLU A 183 -3.10 -29.72 2.26
CA GLU A 183 -1.94 -29.30 1.47
C GLU A 183 -2.09 -27.89 0.89
N ARG A 184 -3.33 -27.37 0.84
CA ARG A 184 -3.63 -26.02 0.33
C ARG A 184 -3.42 -24.90 1.34
N THR A 185 -2.99 -25.21 2.56
CA THR A 185 -2.71 -24.20 3.58
C THR A 185 -1.34 -24.44 4.20
N TRP A 186 -0.51 -23.41 4.17
CA TRP A 186 0.71 -23.40 4.98
C TRP A 186 0.46 -22.55 6.21
N ALA A 187 0.86 -23.04 7.38
CA ALA A 187 0.71 -22.33 8.63
C ALA A 187 1.93 -22.56 9.52
N SER A 188 2.41 -21.52 10.17
CA SER A 188 3.52 -21.62 11.13
C SER A 188 3.51 -20.46 12.12
N ASP A 189 3.88 -20.78 13.37
CA ASP A 189 4.20 -19.84 14.45
C ASP A 189 5.72 -19.62 14.56
N SER A 190 6.52 -20.47 13.92
CA SER A 190 7.97 -20.40 14.03
C SER A 190 8.52 -19.11 13.42
N ALA A 191 9.44 -18.46 14.12
CA ALA A 191 10.08 -17.23 13.65
C ALA A 191 10.80 -17.42 12.29
N ILE A 192 11.33 -18.65 12.05
CA ILE A 192 12.04 -18.98 10.81
C ILE A 192 11.08 -19.03 9.64
N ASP A 193 9.95 -19.71 9.77
CA ASP A 193 8.98 -19.86 8.68
C ASP A 193 8.21 -18.57 8.43
N LYS A 194 7.88 -17.81 9.48
CA LYS A 194 7.33 -16.46 9.33
C LYS A 194 8.22 -15.56 8.51
N GLU A 195 9.54 -15.62 8.71
CA GLU A 195 10.49 -14.87 7.89
C GLU A 195 10.55 -15.38 6.45
N ARG A 196 10.43 -16.69 6.23
CA ARG A 196 10.33 -17.27 4.88
C ARG A 196 9.05 -16.85 4.16
N PHE A 197 7.89 -16.85 4.86
CA PHE A 197 6.63 -16.38 4.29
C PHE A 197 6.70 -14.89 3.96
N ARG A 198 7.35 -14.10 4.82
CA ARG A 198 7.64 -12.69 4.53
C ARG A 198 8.57 -12.53 3.31
N SER A 199 9.58 -13.38 3.17
CA SER A 199 10.44 -13.41 1.99
C SER A 199 9.68 -13.75 0.71
N MET A 200 8.66 -14.64 0.76
CA MET A 200 7.74 -14.88 -0.35
C MET A 200 7.01 -13.59 -0.76
N ARG A 201 6.50 -12.83 0.21
CA ARG A 201 5.86 -11.53 -0.07
C ARG A 201 6.80 -10.56 -0.76
N HIS A 202 8.06 -10.48 -0.33
CA HIS A 202 9.04 -9.53 -0.86
C HIS A 202 9.61 -9.93 -2.22
N CYS A 203 9.68 -11.22 -2.56
CA CYS A 203 10.28 -11.67 -3.82
C CYS A 203 9.46 -11.25 -5.05
N VAL A 204 8.13 -11.10 -4.93
CA VAL A 204 7.26 -10.70 -6.07
C VAL A 204 7.62 -9.29 -6.57
N PRO A 205 7.68 -8.23 -5.74
CA PRO A 205 8.17 -6.91 -6.17
C PRO A 205 9.59 -6.93 -6.73
N GLU A 206 10.48 -7.77 -6.18
CA GLU A 206 11.85 -7.92 -6.68
C GLU A 206 11.87 -8.50 -8.09
N LYS A 207 11.09 -9.56 -8.34
CA LYS A 207 10.96 -10.16 -9.67
C LYS A 207 10.35 -9.20 -10.68
N ILE A 208 9.31 -8.46 -10.30
CA ILE A 208 8.76 -7.39 -11.14
C ILE A 208 9.86 -6.41 -11.53
N ASN A 209 10.66 -5.93 -10.58
CA ASN A 209 11.76 -5.00 -10.86
C ASN A 209 12.83 -5.61 -11.77
N GLN A 210 13.16 -6.91 -11.63
CA GLN A 210 14.09 -7.61 -12.51
C GLN A 210 13.55 -7.68 -13.95
N HIS A 211 12.27 -8.02 -14.15
CA HIS A 211 11.63 -8.05 -15.46
C HIS A 211 11.63 -6.66 -16.13
N ILE A 212 11.28 -5.62 -15.38
CA ILE A 212 11.32 -4.24 -15.88
C ILE A 212 12.75 -3.82 -16.25
N HIS A 213 13.72 -4.14 -15.40
CA HIS A 213 15.12 -3.82 -15.69
C HIS A 213 15.64 -4.54 -16.94
N ALA A 214 15.27 -5.81 -17.13
CA ALA A 214 15.60 -6.55 -18.33
C ALA A 214 14.99 -5.94 -19.62
N ALA A 215 13.76 -5.43 -19.55
CA ALA A 215 13.13 -4.71 -20.66
C ALA A 215 13.79 -3.33 -20.89
N GLN A 216 14.11 -2.60 -19.83
CA GLN A 216 14.79 -1.30 -19.86
C GLN A 216 16.20 -1.39 -20.48
N ASN A 217 16.93 -2.48 -20.24
CA ASN A 217 18.23 -2.71 -20.86
C ASN A 217 18.15 -2.87 -22.39
N LYS A 218 17.00 -3.29 -22.91
CA LYS A 218 16.74 -3.39 -24.36
C LYS A 218 16.27 -2.05 -24.94
N ASP A 219 15.43 -1.32 -24.21
CA ASP A 219 14.95 -0.01 -24.59
C ASP A 219 14.86 0.92 -23.35
N PRO A 220 15.77 1.92 -23.21
CA PRO A 220 15.84 2.80 -22.04
C PRO A 220 14.59 3.68 -21.81
N ARG A 221 13.68 3.76 -22.78
CA ARG A 221 12.40 4.46 -22.62
C ARG A 221 11.42 3.70 -21.73
N ILE A 222 11.61 2.38 -21.57
CA ILE A 222 10.80 1.56 -20.69
C ILE A 222 11.19 1.84 -19.23
N HIS A 223 10.18 2.10 -18.41
CA HIS A 223 10.35 2.25 -16.97
C HIS A 223 9.20 1.58 -16.22
N LYS A 224 9.31 1.47 -14.91
CA LYS A 224 8.27 0.83 -14.09
C LYS A 224 6.96 1.59 -14.18
N LEU A 225 5.91 0.87 -14.57
CA LEU A 225 4.51 1.31 -14.51
C LEU A 225 3.82 0.50 -13.42
N ALA A 226 3.60 1.14 -12.28
CA ALA A 226 2.92 0.55 -11.15
C ALA A 226 1.84 1.52 -10.66
N LEU A 227 0.62 1.03 -10.55
CA LEU A 227 -0.48 1.74 -9.95
C LEU A 227 -0.65 1.25 -8.51
N ASP A 228 -0.87 2.20 -7.63
CA ASP A 228 -1.06 2.04 -6.20
C ASP A 228 -2.44 2.59 -5.88
N LEU A 229 -3.44 1.74 -6.15
CA LEU A 229 -4.84 2.13 -6.15
C LEU A 229 -5.52 1.66 -4.87
N SER A 230 -6.54 2.37 -4.45
CA SER A 230 -7.42 1.93 -3.38
C SER A 230 -8.85 2.39 -3.62
N GLY A 231 -9.79 1.63 -3.06
CA GLY A 231 -11.20 1.94 -3.08
C GLY A 231 -11.87 1.66 -1.73
N PRO A 232 -13.19 1.81 -1.67
CA PRO A 232 -13.96 1.35 -0.52
C PRO A 232 -13.67 -0.13 -0.24
N PRO A 233 -13.44 -0.53 1.02
CA PRO A 233 -13.03 -1.90 1.35
C PRO A 233 -13.99 -2.99 0.89
N ASP A 234 -15.27 -2.69 0.73
CA ASP A 234 -16.35 -3.63 0.34
C ASP A 234 -16.49 -3.79 -1.18
N GLN A 235 -15.78 -3.00 -1.97
CA GLN A 235 -15.84 -3.01 -3.43
C GLN A 235 -14.60 -3.66 -4.07
N TYR A 236 -13.84 -4.45 -3.34
CA TYR A 236 -12.58 -5.02 -3.83
C TYR A 236 -12.78 -5.96 -5.02
N GLU A 237 -13.91 -6.66 -5.12
CA GLU A 237 -14.25 -7.53 -6.27
C GLU A 237 -14.45 -6.70 -7.55
N ASP A 238 -15.24 -5.63 -7.49
CA ASP A 238 -15.48 -4.74 -8.62
C ASP A 238 -14.18 -4.10 -9.12
N TYR A 239 -13.29 -3.72 -8.17
CA TYR A 239 -11.99 -3.16 -8.49
C TYR A 239 -11.07 -4.21 -9.11
N TYR A 240 -11.06 -5.44 -8.59
CA TYR A 240 -10.28 -6.53 -9.15
C TYR A 240 -10.70 -6.85 -10.58
N ASP A 241 -11.99 -6.95 -10.85
CA ASP A 241 -12.53 -7.16 -12.20
C ASP A 241 -12.12 -6.05 -13.16
N LEU A 242 -12.14 -4.79 -12.70
CA LEU A 242 -11.68 -3.65 -13.49
C LEU A 242 -10.19 -3.74 -13.81
N TYR A 243 -9.36 -4.17 -12.86
CA TYR A 243 -7.92 -4.37 -13.07
C TYR A 243 -7.64 -5.48 -14.09
N GLN A 244 -8.29 -6.63 -13.93
CA GLN A 244 -8.19 -7.75 -14.86
C GLN A 244 -8.61 -7.37 -16.28
N LYS A 245 -9.75 -6.71 -16.41
CA LYS A 245 -10.24 -6.18 -17.69
C LYS A 245 -9.21 -5.25 -18.33
N THR A 246 -8.63 -4.34 -17.56
CA THR A 246 -7.64 -3.38 -18.05
C THR A 246 -6.38 -4.08 -18.59
N LEU A 247 -5.86 -5.07 -17.84
CA LEU A 247 -4.70 -5.87 -18.26
C LEU A 247 -5.00 -6.67 -19.55
N CYS A 248 -6.19 -7.25 -19.64
CA CYS A 248 -6.63 -7.99 -20.81
C CYS A 248 -6.76 -7.08 -22.05
N GLU A 249 -7.42 -5.92 -21.91
CA GLU A 249 -7.67 -4.99 -23.03
C GLU A 249 -6.38 -4.34 -23.57
N CYS A 250 -5.37 -4.10 -22.72
CA CYS A 250 -4.10 -3.56 -23.19
C CYS A 250 -3.14 -4.61 -23.73
N GLU A 251 -3.47 -5.90 -23.59
CA GLU A 251 -2.64 -7.02 -24.00
C GLU A 251 -1.20 -6.96 -23.45
N VAL A 252 -1.07 -6.52 -22.19
CA VAL A 252 0.21 -6.47 -21.47
C VAL A 252 0.10 -7.31 -20.21
N ARG A 253 1.10 -8.16 -19.98
CA ARG A 253 1.17 -8.93 -18.74
C ARG A 253 1.27 -7.99 -17.55
N GLY A 254 0.61 -8.32 -16.47
CA GLY A 254 0.70 -7.55 -15.23
C GLY A 254 0.29 -8.35 -14.01
N THR A 255 0.72 -7.91 -12.83
CA THR A 255 0.34 -8.49 -11.55
C THR A 255 -0.68 -7.63 -10.85
N ILE A 256 -1.57 -8.27 -10.08
CA ILE A 256 -2.49 -7.63 -9.15
C ILE A 256 -2.22 -8.27 -7.79
N CYS A 257 -1.60 -7.54 -6.88
CA CYS A 257 -1.26 -8.03 -5.55
C CYS A 257 -1.35 -6.91 -4.51
N GLY A 258 -1.48 -7.25 -3.23
CA GLY A 258 -1.52 -6.27 -2.14
C GLY A 258 -2.59 -6.55 -1.10
N HIS A 259 -2.88 -5.54 -0.27
CA HIS A 259 -3.75 -5.65 0.90
C HIS A 259 -5.23 -5.73 0.51
N ILE A 260 -5.75 -6.97 0.41
CA ILE A 260 -7.09 -7.22 -0.12
C ILE A 260 -8.21 -6.71 0.80
N LEU A 261 -8.05 -6.83 2.12
CA LEU A 261 -9.09 -6.44 3.08
C LEU A 261 -9.33 -4.91 3.10
N GLU A 262 -8.31 -4.14 2.77
CA GLU A 262 -8.41 -2.68 2.66
C GLU A 262 -8.68 -2.19 1.23
N ASN A 263 -8.89 -3.09 0.27
CA ASN A 263 -8.99 -2.77 -1.14
C ASN A 263 -7.83 -1.88 -1.63
N ARG A 264 -6.60 -2.32 -1.33
CA ARG A 264 -5.34 -1.67 -1.71
C ARG A 264 -4.50 -2.64 -2.53
N LEU A 265 -4.84 -2.74 -3.80
CA LEU A 265 -4.16 -3.63 -4.73
C LEU A 265 -3.23 -2.83 -5.65
N HIS A 266 -2.02 -3.32 -5.82
CA HIS A 266 -1.05 -2.79 -6.75
C HIS A 266 -1.21 -3.47 -8.10
N VAL A 267 -1.33 -2.68 -9.15
CA VAL A 267 -1.33 -3.18 -10.52
C VAL A 267 0.02 -2.85 -11.15
N ASN A 268 0.84 -3.86 -11.43
CA ASN A 268 2.14 -3.68 -12.05
C ASN A 268 2.09 -4.21 -13.49
N PHE A 269 2.41 -3.38 -14.45
CA PHE A 269 2.53 -3.78 -15.85
C PHE A 269 3.95 -4.27 -16.15
N LEU A 270 4.07 -5.38 -16.90
CA LEU A 270 5.34 -5.99 -17.26
C LEU A 270 5.54 -5.99 -18.80
N PRO A 271 5.75 -4.81 -19.41
CA PRO A 271 5.94 -4.70 -20.86
C PRO A 271 7.27 -5.34 -21.29
N LYS A 272 7.27 -6.04 -22.41
CA LYS A 272 8.45 -6.67 -23.00
C LYS A 272 9.20 -5.77 -23.96
N ASP A 273 8.50 -4.80 -24.55
CA ASP A 273 8.98 -3.83 -25.51
C ASP A 273 8.29 -2.46 -25.36
N TYR A 274 8.73 -1.49 -26.14
CA TYR A 274 8.20 -0.13 -26.04
C TYR A 274 6.75 -0.01 -26.52
N GLY A 275 6.31 -0.82 -27.47
CA GLY A 275 4.91 -0.82 -27.91
C GLY A 275 3.96 -1.33 -26.81
N GLU A 276 4.35 -2.40 -26.10
CA GLU A 276 3.62 -2.85 -24.91
C GLU A 276 3.65 -1.77 -23.80
N PHE A 277 4.77 -1.07 -23.62
CA PHE A 277 4.89 0.00 -22.64
C PHE A 277 3.93 1.17 -22.94
N GLU A 278 3.80 1.60 -24.20
CA GLU A 278 2.85 2.66 -24.58
C GLU A 278 1.39 2.24 -24.32
N ARG A 279 1.01 1.01 -24.69
CA ARG A 279 -0.33 0.48 -24.38
C ARG A 279 -0.60 0.42 -22.88
N ALA A 280 0.38 -0.04 -22.09
CA ALA A 280 0.29 -0.11 -20.65
C ALA A 280 0.16 1.29 -20.02
N ALA A 281 0.89 2.28 -20.50
CA ALA A 281 0.82 3.66 -20.01
C ALA A 281 -0.55 4.30 -20.26
N ASP A 282 -1.12 4.07 -21.45
CA ASP A 282 -2.48 4.51 -21.76
C ASP A 282 -3.53 3.79 -20.89
N ALA A 283 -3.38 2.47 -20.71
CA ALA A 283 -4.27 1.68 -19.86
C ALA A 283 -4.20 2.13 -18.41
N ALA A 284 -3.01 2.37 -17.87
CA ALA A 284 -2.78 2.88 -16.52
C ALA A 284 -3.44 4.25 -16.30
N SER A 285 -3.36 5.14 -17.30
CA SER A 285 -4.01 6.46 -17.23
C SER A 285 -5.55 6.32 -17.19
N ARG A 286 -6.13 5.50 -18.08
CA ARG A 286 -7.59 5.26 -18.12
C ARG A 286 -8.09 4.60 -16.82
N LEU A 287 -7.39 3.57 -16.34
CA LEU A 287 -7.73 2.89 -15.11
C LEU A 287 -7.74 3.86 -13.92
N SER A 288 -6.72 4.73 -13.82
CA SER A 288 -6.68 5.74 -12.76
C SER A 288 -7.85 6.72 -12.84
N ASP A 289 -8.24 7.16 -14.06
CA ASP A 289 -9.38 8.04 -14.24
C ASP A 289 -10.72 7.34 -13.86
N GLU A 290 -10.85 6.04 -14.10
CA GLU A 290 -12.03 5.25 -13.69
C GLU A 290 -12.09 5.04 -12.18
N ILE A 291 -10.97 4.73 -11.54
CA ILE A 291 -10.86 4.61 -10.08
C ILE A 291 -11.28 5.92 -9.39
N ILE A 292 -10.84 7.07 -9.90
CA ILE A 292 -11.24 8.38 -9.39
C ILE A 292 -12.76 8.59 -9.52
N LYS A 293 -13.37 8.19 -10.63
CA LYS A 293 -14.83 8.29 -10.83
C LYS A 293 -15.62 7.41 -9.88
N LEU A 294 -15.07 6.25 -9.54
CA LEU A 294 -15.65 5.32 -8.55
C LEU A 294 -15.41 5.75 -7.09
N GLY A 295 -14.81 6.92 -6.86
CA GLY A 295 -14.54 7.44 -5.53
C GLY A 295 -13.29 6.84 -4.88
N GLY A 296 -12.49 6.10 -5.64
CA GLY A 296 -11.22 5.56 -5.16
C GLY A 296 -10.09 6.58 -5.18
N CYS A 297 -8.96 6.20 -4.60
CA CYS A 297 -7.74 7.01 -4.55
C CYS A 297 -6.66 6.38 -5.45
N PRO A 298 -6.03 7.18 -6.34
CA PRO A 298 -4.96 6.68 -7.21
C PRO A 298 -3.58 6.61 -6.54
N CYS A 299 -3.49 6.93 -5.24
CA CYS A 299 -2.26 6.97 -4.46
C CYS A 299 -2.55 6.44 -3.05
N ALA A 300 -2.47 5.10 -2.86
CA ALA A 300 -2.92 4.46 -1.63
C ALA A 300 -1.84 4.35 -0.55
N GLU A 301 -0.67 3.80 -0.85
CA GLU A 301 0.40 3.47 0.11
C GLU A 301 1.74 4.08 -0.28
N ASN A 302 2.11 3.90 -1.53
CA ASN A 302 3.36 4.42 -2.06
C ASN A 302 3.25 5.93 -2.31
N GLY A 303 4.34 6.66 -2.10
CA GLY A 303 4.37 8.09 -2.32
C GLY A 303 3.98 8.53 -3.74
N ILE A 304 3.76 9.81 -3.88
CA ILE A 304 3.43 10.49 -5.14
C ILE A 304 4.71 10.66 -5.98
N GLY A 305 5.76 11.17 -5.34
CA GLY A 305 7.01 11.51 -6.00
C GLY A 305 6.80 12.45 -7.19
N LYS A 306 7.65 12.29 -8.18
CA LYS A 306 7.59 13.05 -9.45
C LYS A 306 6.67 12.37 -10.48
N ILE A 307 6.63 11.03 -10.46
CA ILE A 307 5.95 10.24 -11.50
C ILE A 307 4.43 10.35 -11.39
N LYS A 308 3.87 10.24 -10.17
CA LYS A 308 2.41 10.30 -9.96
C LYS A 308 1.86 11.72 -9.80
N ARG A 309 2.72 12.75 -9.82
CA ARG A 309 2.29 14.15 -9.70
C ARG A 309 1.21 14.56 -10.74
N PRO A 310 1.31 14.23 -12.03
CA PRO A 310 0.25 14.54 -12.99
C PRO A 310 -1.09 13.89 -12.64
N LEU A 311 -1.07 12.67 -12.08
CA LEU A 311 -2.24 11.96 -11.62
C LEU A 311 -2.86 12.63 -10.39
N LEU A 312 -2.03 13.00 -9.41
CA LEU A 312 -2.49 13.75 -8.24
C LEU A 312 -3.18 15.07 -8.64
N LYS A 313 -2.62 15.80 -9.61
CA LYS A 313 -3.21 17.05 -10.12
C LYS A 313 -4.59 16.84 -10.76
N LYS A 314 -4.83 15.72 -11.43
CA LYS A 314 -6.16 15.36 -11.94
C LYS A 314 -7.15 15.08 -10.81
N TYR A 315 -6.67 14.46 -9.73
CA TYR A 315 -7.51 14.07 -8.58
C TYR A 315 -7.91 15.25 -7.70
N LEU A 316 -7.08 16.29 -7.61
CA LEU A 316 -7.28 17.45 -6.75
C LEU A 316 -8.03 18.57 -7.45
N THR A 317 -8.93 19.21 -6.72
CA THR A 317 -9.55 20.48 -7.13
C THR A 317 -8.51 21.61 -7.13
N ALA A 318 -8.78 22.69 -7.86
CA ALA A 318 -7.92 23.89 -7.87
C ALA A 318 -7.72 24.48 -6.44
N LYS A 319 -8.75 24.41 -5.58
CA LYS A 319 -8.65 24.88 -4.19
C LYS A 319 -7.72 24.02 -3.35
N GLU A 320 -7.78 22.70 -3.52
CA GLU A 320 -6.88 21.76 -2.82
C GLU A 320 -5.44 21.91 -3.28
N GLN A 321 -5.20 22.10 -4.59
CA GLN A 321 -3.87 22.38 -5.12
C GLN A 321 -3.31 23.71 -4.57
N ALA A 322 -4.13 24.75 -4.48
CA ALA A 322 -3.74 26.02 -3.89
C ALA A 322 -3.42 25.88 -2.38
N LEU A 323 -4.18 25.07 -1.66
CA LEU A 323 -3.91 24.77 -0.25
C LEU A 323 -2.57 24.05 -0.08
N GLN A 324 -2.28 23.02 -0.88
CA GLN A 324 -0.98 22.33 -0.86
C GLN A 324 0.17 23.32 -1.13
N GLN A 325 -0.01 24.21 -2.10
CA GLN A 325 0.99 25.23 -2.43
C GLN A 325 1.20 26.20 -1.26
N THR A 326 0.13 26.66 -0.60
CA THR A 326 0.22 27.52 0.60
C THR A 326 1.04 26.85 1.71
N ILE A 327 0.80 25.56 1.97
CA ILE A 327 1.56 24.78 2.96
C ILE A 327 3.05 24.70 2.57
N LYS A 328 3.32 24.41 1.30
CA LYS A 328 4.69 24.33 0.77
C LYS A 328 5.41 25.66 0.92
N ASP A 329 4.80 26.75 0.48
CA ASP A 329 5.40 28.11 0.51
C ASP A 329 5.69 28.57 1.93
N PHE A 330 4.88 28.13 2.89
CA PHE A 330 5.10 28.43 4.31
C PHE A 330 6.36 27.73 4.85
N PHE A 331 6.50 26.41 4.64
CA PHE A 331 7.60 25.63 5.20
C PHE A 331 8.88 25.68 4.35
N ASP A 332 8.77 25.99 3.07
CA ASP A 332 9.90 26.08 2.13
C ASP A 332 9.70 27.22 1.13
N PRO A 333 9.79 28.49 1.58
CA PRO A 333 9.52 29.67 0.74
C PRO A 333 10.49 29.83 -0.44
N HIS A 334 11.62 29.12 -0.40
CA HIS A 334 12.63 29.14 -1.45
C HIS A 334 12.64 27.90 -2.33
N HIS A 335 11.68 26.97 -2.13
CA HIS A 335 11.53 25.74 -2.90
C HIS A 335 12.81 24.90 -3.00
N LYS A 336 13.57 24.80 -1.90
CA LYS A 336 14.83 24.04 -1.81
C LYS A 336 14.63 22.56 -1.56
N LEU A 337 13.48 22.18 -0.95
CA LEU A 337 13.21 20.85 -0.46
C LEU A 337 12.32 20.06 -1.43
N GLY A 338 12.65 18.79 -1.66
CA GLY A 338 11.82 17.85 -2.42
C GLY A 338 11.37 18.37 -3.80
N ALA A 339 12.26 19.04 -4.54
CA ALA A 339 11.94 19.71 -5.80
C ALA A 339 11.24 18.78 -6.80
N GLY A 340 9.98 19.10 -7.11
CA GLY A 340 9.12 18.34 -8.04
C GLY A 340 8.43 17.13 -7.44
N ASN A 341 8.62 16.80 -6.14
CA ASN A 341 7.82 15.80 -5.46
C ASN A 341 6.47 16.42 -5.05
N ILE A 342 5.39 15.69 -5.25
CA ILE A 342 4.01 16.07 -4.90
C ILE A 342 3.52 17.30 -5.68
N LEU A 343 4.27 18.41 -5.67
CA LEU A 343 3.93 19.75 -6.19
C LEU A 343 4.70 20.13 -7.45
#